data_4f7f1957c98119256d670c90b3715895
#
_entry.id   4f7f1957c98119256d670c90b3715895
#
_cell.length_a   1.000
_cell.length_b   1.000
_cell.length_c   1.000
_cell.angle_alpha   90.00
_cell.angle_beta   90.00
_cell.angle_gamma   90.00
#
_symmetry.space_group_name_H-M   'P 1'
#
loop_
_entity.id
_entity.type
_entity.pdbx_description
1 polymer ?
#
loop_
_entity_poly.entity_id
_entity_poly.type
_entity_poly.pdbx_seq_one_letter_code
_entity_poly.pdbx_strand_id
1 'polypeptide(L)'
;MKLSKKKIHVVLDRDGTLIKHVHYLSKPSEVSILPGVFKGIKKLKLNQVSFSLHTNQSGVGRRYFSMDSVKECNDKMLSLLELDESDFQEICIAPEAPGGIIKYRKPSPNFGIKLVKNYNYDVKNIFYIGDTISDYQTSINLGCNFIGVNTGLVKFSSLPAKSIKNIVIKENFSLAVDCLMQEL
;
A
#
# COMPACT_ATOMS: atom_id res chain seq x y z
N MET A 1 25.74 -22.77 10.22
CA MET A 1 25.32 -21.44 9.75
C MET A 1 23.78 -21.37 9.81
N LYS A 2 23.20 -20.57 10.71
CA LYS A 2 21.75 -20.30 10.63
C LYS A 2 21.53 -19.44 9.39
N LEU A 3 20.84 -19.95 8.39
CA LEU A 3 20.31 -19.13 7.29
C LEU A 3 19.51 -17.99 7.92
N SER A 4 19.94 -16.74 7.75
CA SER A 4 19.16 -15.60 8.23
C SER A 4 17.82 -15.63 7.49
N LYS A 5 16.73 -15.69 8.24
CA LYS A 5 15.39 -15.68 7.67
C LYS A 5 15.25 -14.43 6.78
N LYS A 6 14.81 -14.59 5.54
CA LYS A 6 14.60 -13.51 4.57
C LYS A 6 13.69 -12.44 5.19
N LYS A 7 14.18 -11.21 5.35
CA LYS A 7 13.42 -10.10 5.95
C LYS A 7 12.52 -9.48 4.89
N ILE A 8 11.29 -9.98 4.76
CA ILE A 8 10.29 -9.42 3.85
C ILE A 8 9.64 -8.18 4.46
N HIS A 9 9.41 -7.16 3.64
CA HIS A 9 8.66 -5.96 3.98
C HIS A 9 7.58 -5.68 2.94
N VAL A 10 6.38 -5.28 3.41
CA VAL A 10 5.24 -5.01 2.53
C VAL A 10 4.84 -3.54 2.61
N VAL A 11 4.76 -2.87 1.47
CA VAL A 11 4.19 -1.52 1.37
C VAL A 11 2.77 -1.64 0.85
N LEU A 12 1.83 -1.17 1.64
CA LEU A 12 0.39 -1.28 1.39
C LEU A 12 -0.16 0.05 0.88
N ASP A 13 -0.87 0.04 -0.23
CA ASP A 13 -1.76 1.15 -0.55
C ASP A 13 -3.01 1.11 0.35
N ARG A 14 -3.71 2.25 0.48
CA ARG A 14 -4.88 2.40 1.34
C ARG A 14 -6.19 2.24 0.56
N ASP A 15 -6.46 3.18 -0.34
CA ASP A 15 -7.75 3.35 -1.00
C ASP A 15 -7.91 2.36 -2.16
N GLY A 16 -8.87 1.46 -2.09
CA GLY A 16 -9.04 0.37 -3.05
C GLY A 16 -8.23 -0.90 -2.72
N THR A 17 -7.37 -0.85 -1.70
CA THR A 17 -6.53 -1.97 -1.24
C THR A 17 -6.90 -2.44 0.16
N LEU A 18 -6.86 -1.57 1.16
CA LEU A 18 -7.27 -1.85 2.54
C LEU A 18 -8.70 -1.40 2.81
N ILE A 19 -9.08 -0.24 2.30
CA ILE A 19 -10.41 0.34 2.44
C ILE A 19 -11.07 0.52 1.09
N LYS A 20 -12.42 0.54 1.08
CA LYS A 20 -13.19 0.84 -0.11
C LYS A 20 -12.78 2.21 -0.66
N HIS A 21 -12.56 2.28 -1.97
CA HIS A 21 -12.28 3.56 -2.62
C HIS A 21 -13.47 4.50 -2.52
N VAL A 22 -13.23 5.69 -1.97
CA VAL A 22 -14.17 6.83 -1.95
C VAL A 22 -13.44 8.02 -2.55
N HIS A 23 -14.07 8.66 -3.54
CA HIS A 23 -13.45 9.80 -4.23
C HIS A 23 -13.24 10.95 -3.25
N TYR A 24 -11.97 11.35 -3.04
CA TYR A 24 -11.58 12.38 -2.06
C TYR A 24 -12.09 12.11 -0.64
N LEU A 25 -11.91 10.86 -0.16
CA LEU A 25 -12.25 10.46 1.20
C LEU A 25 -11.67 11.43 2.24
N SER A 26 -12.55 12.04 3.02
CA SER A 26 -12.19 13.04 4.04
C SER A 26 -13.02 12.93 5.32
N LYS A 27 -13.99 12.00 5.35
CA LYS A 27 -14.85 11.77 6.52
C LYS A 27 -14.64 10.37 7.08
N PRO A 28 -14.31 10.22 8.38
CA PRO A 28 -14.14 8.91 9.01
C PRO A 28 -15.37 7.99 8.89
N SER A 29 -16.58 8.56 8.83
CA SER A 29 -17.83 7.80 8.67
C SER A 29 -17.95 7.06 7.33
N GLU A 30 -17.18 7.47 6.32
CA GLU A 30 -17.16 6.85 4.99
C GLU A 30 -16.08 5.75 4.86
N VAL A 31 -15.26 5.56 5.89
CA VAL A 31 -14.22 4.52 5.90
C VAL A 31 -14.87 3.15 6.08
N SER A 32 -14.61 2.25 5.14
CA SER A 32 -15.09 0.87 5.16
C SER A 32 -14.00 -0.08 4.74
N ILE A 33 -13.70 -1.08 5.58
CA ILE A 33 -12.68 -2.10 5.31
C ILE A 33 -13.15 -3.02 4.19
N LEU A 34 -12.26 -3.31 3.24
CA LEU A 34 -12.53 -4.25 2.18
C LEU A 34 -12.56 -5.71 2.69
N PRO A 35 -13.37 -6.59 2.08
CA PRO A 35 -13.41 -7.99 2.45
C PRO A 35 -12.02 -8.65 2.39
N GLY A 36 -11.69 -9.44 3.40
CA GLY A 36 -10.42 -10.18 3.48
C GLY A 36 -9.24 -9.38 4.05
N VAL A 37 -9.35 -8.06 4.21
CA VAL A 37 -8.23 -7.23 4.71
C VAL A 37 -7.88 -7.61 6.15
N PHE A 38 -8.84 -7.72 7.03
CA PHE A 38 -8.61 -8.13 8.43
C PHE A 38 -7.85 -9.47 8.50
N LYS A 39 -8.29 -10.47 7.71
CA LYS A 39 -7.63 -11.77 7.64
C LYS A 39 -6.20 -11.66 7.12
N GLY A 40 -5.96 -10.85 6.09
CA GLY A 40 -4.64 -10.64 5.49
C GLY A 40 -3.68 -9.95 6.48
N ILE A 41 -4.10 -8.87 7.12
CA ILE A 41 -3.32 -8.15 8.14
C ILE A 41 -2.94 -9.08 9.30
N LYS A 42 -3.92 -9.83 9.82
CA LYS A 42 -3.67 -10.82 10.88
C LYS A 42 -2.61 -11.85 10.46
N LYS A 43 -2.67 -12.30 9.19
CA LYS A 43 -1.69 -13.25 8.66
C LYS A 43 -0.29 -12.64 8.55
N LEU A 44 -0.15 -11.39 8.11
CA LEU A 44 1.14 -10.66 8.11
C LEU A 44 1.72 -10.59 9.52
N LYS A 45 0.92 -10.19 10.52
CA LYS A 45 1.36 -10.09 11.93
C LYS A 45 1.79 -11.45 12.50
N LEU A 46 1.01 -12.50 12.30
CA LEU A 46 1.33 -13.86 12.78
C LEU A 46 2.64 -14.40 12.20
N ASN A 47 2.98 -14.02 10.97
CA ASN A 47 4.23 -14.41 10.33
C ASN A 47 5.37 -13.41 10.54
N GLN A 48 5.17 -12.39 11.38
CA GLN A 48 6.15 -11.35 11.70
C GLN A 48 6.66 -10.61 10.45
N VAL A 49 5.80 -10.47 9.44
CA VAL A 49 6.08 -9.67 8.24
C VAL A 49 5.82 -8.20 8.57
N SER A 50 6.85 -7.37 8.46
CA SER A 50 6.71 -5.92 8.65
C SER A 50 5.99 -5.28 7.48
N PHE A 51 5.21 -4.22 7.75
CA PHE A 51 4.50 -3.49 6.70
C PHE A 51 4.48 -1.98 6.95
N SER A 52 4.32 -1.22 5.88
CA SER A 52 4.17 0.24 5.87
C SER A 52 2.96 0.63 5.03
N LEU A 53 2.39 1.80 5.30
CA LEU A 53 1.32 2.38 4.48
C LEU A 53 1.89 3.44 3.54
N HIS A 54 1.44 3.46 2.27
CA HIS A 54 1.80 4.49 1.30
C HIS A 54 0.57 4.91 0.48
N THR A 55 0.00 6.06 0.80
CA THR A 55 -1.24 6.54 0.17
C THR A 55 -1.08 7.91 -0.48
N ASN A 56 -1.63 8.05 -1.69
CA ASN A 56 -1.72 9.33 -2.42
C ASN A 56 -2.96 10.11 -1.97
N GLN A 57 -2.76 11.27 -1.35
CA GLN A 57 -3.83 12.11 -0.81
C GLN A 57 -3.82 13.51 -1.46
N SER A 58 -3.94 13.55 -2.78
CA SER A 58 -3.84 14.79 -3.56
C SER A 58 -4.91 15.84 -3.26
N GLY A 59 -6.01 15.44 -2.61
CA GLY A 59 -7.03 16.38 -2.14
C GLY A 59 -6.49 17.41 -1.15
N VAL A 60 -5.48 17.04 -0.35
CA VAL A 60 -4.78 17.97 0.55
C VAL A 60 -4.05 19.05 -0.25
N GLY A 61 -3.22 18.66 -1.22
CA GLY A 61 -2.50 19.61 -2.07
C GLY A 61 -3.42 20.43 -2.97
N ARG A 62 -4.63 19.95 -3.25
CA ARG A 62 -5.69 20.68 -3.97
C ARG A 62 -6.54 21.55 -3.04
N ARG A 63 -6.30 21.50 -1.71
CA ARG A 63 -7.09 22.22 -0.68
C ARG A 63 -8.57 21.80 -0.63
N TYR A 64 -8.90 20.57 -0.98
CA TYR A 64 -10.27 20.05 -0.86
C TYR A 64 -10.59 19.65 0.58
N PHE A 65 -9.59 19.19 1.33
CA PHE A 65 -9.66 18.84 2.75
C PHE A 65 -8.27 18.95 3.40
N SER A 66 -8.23 18.89 4.72
CA SER A 66 -7.00 19.03 5.51
C SER A 66 -6.22 17.73 5.64
N MET A 67 -4.96 17.82 6.05
CA MET A 67 -4.17 16.65 6.44
C MET A 67 -4.77 15.96 7.67
N ASP A 68 -5.40 16.72 8.59
CA ASP A 68 -6.02 16.16 9.78
C ASP A 68 -7.23 15.29 9.41
N SER A 69 -8.05 15.69 8.43
CA SER A 69 -9.11 14.83 7.90
C SER A 69 -8.59 13.50 7.36
N VAL A 70 -7.41 13.50 6.71
CA VAL A 70 -6.77 12.24 6.25
C VAL A 70 -6.33 11.39 7.43
N LYS A 71 -5.74 11.98 8.46
CA LYS A 71 -5.32 11.27 9.68
C LYS A 71 -6.53 10.67 10.39
N GLU A 72 -7.61 11.44 10.59
CA GLU A 72 -8.85 10.94 11.18
C GLU A 72 -9.43 9.74 10.41
N CYS A 73 -9.37 9.75 9.07
CA CYS A 73 -9.74 8.60 8.26
C CYS A 73 -8.79 7.41 8.46
N ASN A 74 -7.48 7.65 8.62
CA ASN A 74 -6.52 6.59 8.94
C ASN A 74 -6.80 6.01 10.34
N ASP A 75 -7.03 6.86 11.36
CA ASP A 75 -7.35 6.42 12.72
C ASP A 75 -8.60 5.54 12.74
N LYS A 76 -9.61 5.93 11.95
CA LYS A 76 -10.80 5.11 11.77
C LYS A 76 -10.50 3.76 11.12
N MET A 77 -9.67 3.73 10.08
CA MET A 77 -9.21 2.48 9.45
C MET A 77 -8.47 1.60 10.44
N LEU A 78 -7.52 2.17 11.19
CA LEU A 78 -6.75 1.47 12.21
C LEU A 78 -7.66 0.85 13.27
N SER A 79 -8.58 1.65 13.82
CA SER A 79 -9.58 1.18 14.81
C SER A 79 -10.41 0.01 14.27
N LEU A 80 -10.88 0.08 13.01
CA LEU A 80 -11.66 -1.00 12.38
C LEU A 80 -10.84 -2.28 12.14
N LEU A 81 -9.53 -2.16 12.01
CA LEU A 81 -8.59 -3.27 11.82
C LEU A 81 -7.98 -3.78 13.13
N GLU A 82 -8.37 -3.21 14.27
CA GLU A 82 -7.77 -3.51 15.58
C GLU A 82 -6.25 -3.31 15.58
N LEU A 83 -5.81 -2.21 14.96
CA LEU A 83 -4.42 -1.78 14.83
C LEU A 83 -4.21 -0.41 15.44
N ASP A 84 -2.95 -0.07 15.68
CA ASP A 84 -2.48 1.28 15.93
C ASP A 84 -1.32 1.67 14.97
N GLU A 85 -0.86 2.92 15.05
CA GLU A 85 0.22 3.38 14.16
C GLU A 85 1.53 2.59 14.33
N SER A 86 1.82 2.07 15.51
CA SER A 86 3.04 1.31 15.81
C SER A 86 3.06 -0.09 15.16
N ASP A 87 1.92 -0.59 14.69
CA ASP A 87 1.86 -1.80 13.88
C ASP A 87 2.50 -1.61 12.49
N PHE A 88 2.55 -0.35 12.01
CA PHE A 88 3.23 0.00 10.76
C PHE A 88 4.66 0.44 11.02
N GLN A 89 5.59 -0.01 10.18
CA GLN A 89 6.96 0.46 10.21
C GLN A 89 7.05 1.96 9.92
N GLU A 90 6.28 2.44 8.95
CA GLU A 90 6.05 3.86 8.63
C GLU A 90 4.69 4.03 7.93
N ILE A 91 4.07 5.20 8.13
CA ILE A 91 2.89 5.65 7.39
C ILE A 91 3.28 6.86 6.53
N CYS A 92 3.20 6.71 5.22
CA CYS A 92 3.45 7.77 4.25
C CYS A 92 2.14 8.26 3.64
N ILE A 93 1.76 9.47 3.98
CA ILE A 93 0.66 10.22 3.34
C ILE A 93 1.30 11.20 2.35
N ALA A 94 1.10 10.99 1.06
CA ALA A 94 1.61 11.86 0.00
C ALA A 94 0.54 12.91 -0.39
N PRO A 95 0.65 14.16 0.08
CA PRO A 95 -0.36 15.17 -0.14
C PRO A 95 -0.24 15.86 -1.51
N GLU A 96 0.83 15.62 -2.25
CA GLU A 96 1.17 16.38 -3.43
C GLU A 96 0.08 16.27 -4.52
N ALA A 97 -0.36 17.41 -5.03
CA ALA A 97 -1.24 17.47 -6.20
C ALA A 97 -0.47 17.11 -7.49
N PRO A 98 -1.14 16.55 -8.50
CA PRO A 98 -0.54 16.38 -9.82
C PRO A 98 -0.01 17.71 -10.38
N GLY A 99 1.19 17.68 -10.97
CA GLY A 99 1.84 18.89 -11.54
C GLY A 99 2.61 19.75 -10.53
N GLY A 100 2.56 19.42 -9.23
CA GLY A 100 3.38 20.07 -8.20
C GLY A 100 4.74 19.39 -8.02
N ILE A 101 5.53 19.90 -7.07
CA ILE A 101 6.80 19.27 -6.66
C ILE A 101 6.48 17.93 -6.00
N ILE A 102 6.92 16.84 -6.63
CA ILE A 102 6.67 15.49 -6.17
C ILE A 102 7.79 15.05 -5.22
N LYS A 103 7.42 14.69 -3.97
CA LYS A 103 8.33 14.10 -2.99
C LYS A 103 8.05 12.60 -2.84
N TYR A 104 6.85 12.26 -2.39
CA TYR A 104 6.45 10.88 -2.10
C TYR A 104 5.27 10.38 -2.94
N ARG A 105 4.58 11.27 -3.63
CA ARG A 105 3.42 10.87 -4.44
C ARG A 105 3.82 9.78 -5.44
N LYS A 106 3.12 8.64 -5.37
CA LYS A 106 3.21 7.54 -6.35
C LYS A 106 2.92 8.06 -7.77
N PRO A 107 3.75 7.77 -8.79
CA PRO A 107 4.72 6.67 -8.85
C PRO A 107 6.16 7.00 -8.40
N SER A 108 6.40 8.01 -7.55
CA SER A 108 7.73 8.28 -6.99
C SER A 108 8.20 7.11 -6.13
N PRO A 109 9.45 6.59 -6.29
CA PRO A 109 10.00 5.53 -5.46
C PRO A 109 10.55 6.03 -4.12
N ASN A 110 10.51 7.34 -3.85
CA ASN A 110 11.25 7.97 -2.75
C ASN A 110 10.88 7.42 -1.37
N PHE A 111 9.61 7.02 -1.17
CA PHE A 111 9.23 6.39 0.09
C PHE A 111 9.89 5.01 0.25
N GLY A 112 9.88 4.18 -0.79
CA GLY A 112 10.57 2.90 -0.78
C GLY A 112 12.08 3.03 -0.59
N ILE A 113 12.71 4.02 -1.24
CA ILE A 113 14.14 4.34 -1.06
C ILE A 113 14.42 4.72 0.41
N LYS A 114 13.54 5.53 1.03
CA LYS A 114 13.64 5.88 2.45
C LYS A 114 13.57 4.62 3.33
N LEU A 115 12.65 3.69 3.07
CA LEU A 115 12.53 2.44 3.82
C LEU A 115 13.79 1.57 3.68
N VAL A 116 14.31 1.40 2.46
CA VAL A 116 15.58 0.68 2.21
C VAL A 116 16.70 1.26 3.04
N LYS A 117 16.88 2.59 3.00
CA LYS A 117 17.95 3.29 3.71
C LYS A 117 17.81 3.20 5.23
N ASN A 118 16.60 3.43 5.76
CA ASN A 118 16.41 3.55 7.22
C ASN A 118 16.40 2.19 7.93
N TYR A 119 15.92 1.13 7.24
CA TYR A 119 15.70 -0.19 7.86
C TYR A 119 16.56 -1.29 7.26
N ASN A 120 17.47 -0.93 6.35
CA ASN A 120 18.39 -1.86 5.68
C ASN A 120 17.67 -3.05 5.04
N TYR A 121 16.56 -2.77 4.34
CA TYR A 121 15.85 -3.77 3.55
C TYR A 121 16.58 -4.05 2.23
N ASP A 122 16.62 -5.33 1.83
CA ASP A 122 16.91 -5.66 0.43
C ASP A 122 15.69 -5.31 -0.42
N VAL A 123 15.88 -4.50 -1.46
CA VAL A 123 14.80 -4.07 -2.36
C VAL A 123 14.06 -5.25 -2.98
N LYS A 124 14.76 -6.36 -3.22
CA LYS A 124 14.18 -7.61 -3.74
C LYS A 124 13.25 -8.31 -2.76
N ASN A 125 13.29 -7.94 -1.48
CA ASN A 125 12.43 -8.44 -0.42
C ASN A 125 11.32 -7.45 -0.05
N ILE A 126 11.18 -6.36 -0.79
CA ILE A 126 10.07 -5.42 -0.66
C ILE A 126 8.97 -5.80 -1.66
N PHE A 127 7.73 -5.80 -1.20
CA PHE A 127 6.54 -6.03 -1.99
C PHE A 127 5.60 -4.84 -1.85
N TYR A 128 5.21 -4.21 -2.96
CA TYR A 128 4.07 -3.32 -2.98
C TYR A 128 2.80 -4.11 -3.23
N ILE A 129 1.74 -3.85 -2.44
CA ILE A 129 0.39 -4.36 -2.68
C ILE A 129 -0.51 -3.16 -2.90
N GLY A 130 -1.15 -3.07 -4.07
CA GLY A 130 -1.99 -1.94 -4.46
C GLY A 130 -2.94 -2.29 -5.60
N ASP A 131 -3.92 -1.40 -5.84
CA ASP A 131 -4.97 -1.55 -6.84
C ASP A 131 -4.78 -0.67 -8.08
N THR A 132 -3.76 0.21 -8.10
CA THR A 132 -3.58 1.21 -9.16
C THR A 132 -2.29 1.02 -9.97
N ILE A 133 -2.31 1.56 -11.20
CA ILE A 133 -1.10 1.65 -12.05
C ILE A 133 0.02 2.44 -11.36
N SER A 134 -0.32 3.44 -10.53
CA SER A 134 0.70 4.21 -9.81
C SER A 134 1.43 3.38 -8.77
N ASP A 135 0.79 2.39 -8.15
CA ASP A 135 1.44 1.44 -7.23
C ASP A 135 2.40 0.54 -7.98
N TYR A 136 1.94 -0.01 -9.11
CA TYR A 136 2.77 -0.82 -9.99
C TYR A 136 3.99 -0.05 -10.49
N GLN A 137 3.80 1.15 -11.02
CA GLN A 137 4.91 1.98 -11.50
C GLN A 137 5.88 2.36 -10.37
N THR A 138 5.36 2.57 -9.13
CA THR A 138 6.21 2.80 -7.95
C THR A 138 7.11 1.60 -7.69
N SER A 139 6.59 0.38 -7.77
CA SER A 139 7.38 -0.83 -7.57
C SER A 139 8.45 -1.00 -8.65
N ILE A 140 8.11 -0.73 -9.91
CA ILE A 140 9.08 -0.75 -11.04
C ILE A 140 10.17 0.30 -10.84
N ASN A 141 9.80 1.53 -10.49
CA ASN A 141 10.76 2.62 -10.27
C ASN A 141 11.68 2.36 -9.08
N LEU A 142 11.22 1.63 -8.08
CA LEU A 142 12.02 1.20 -6.93
C LEU A 142 12.86 -0.04 -7.25
N GLY A 143 12.45 -0.87 -8.20
CA GLY A 143 13.06 -2.17 -8.50
C GLY A 143 12.65 -3.30 -7.55
N CYS A 144 11.46 -3.20 -6.94
CA CYS A 144 10.91 -4.19 -6.01
C CYS A 144 9.77 -5.01 -6.62
N ASN A 145 9.20 -5.92 -5.84
CA ASN A 145 8.09 -6.77 -6.27
C ASN A 145 6.74 -6.05 -6.18
N PHE A 146 5.76 -6.51 -6.96
CA PHE A 146 4.40 -6.01 -6.94
C PHE A 146 3.37 -7.14 -6.93
N ILE A 147 2.32 -6.98 -6.14
CA ILE A 147 1.11 -7.80 -6.18
C ILE A 147 -0.08 -6.86 -6.33
N GLY A 148 -0.76 -6.94 -7.48
CA GLY A 148 -1.97 -6.18 -7.74
C GLY A 148 -3.20 -6.80 -7.08
N VAL A 149 -4.15 -5.97 -6.66
CA VAL A 149 -5.48 -6.42 -6.20
C VAL A 149 -6.58 -5.81 -7.07
N ASN A 150 -7.61 -6.62 -7.37
CA ASN A 150 -8.76 -6.22 -8.21
C ASN A 150 -9.90 -5.59 -7.40
N THR A 151 -9.59 -4.95 -6.27
CA THR A 151 -10.57 -4.34 -5.36
C THR A 151 -10.77 -2.85 -5.58
N GLY A 152 -9.94 -2.22 -6.43
CA GLY A 152 -10.05 -0.82 -6.80
C GLY A 152 -11.10 -0.51 -7.86
N LEU A 153 -11.12 0.76 -8.32
CA LEU A 153 -12.06 1.23 -9.36
C LEU A 153 -11.79 0.61 -10.73
N VAL A 154 -10.54 0.34 -11.05
CA VAL A 154 -10.12 -0.24 -12.34
C VAL A 154 -9.46 -1.58 -12.07
N LYS A 155 -10.02 -2.65 -12.61
CA LYS A 155 -9.39 -3.97 -12.50
C LYS A 155 -8.15 -4.04 -13.37
N PHE A 156 -7.05 -4.54 -12.84
CA PHE A 156 -5.83 -4.79 -13.61
C PHE A 156 -6.08 -5.68 -14.83
N SER A 157 -6.99 -6.66 -14.70
CA SER A 157 -7.39 -7.55 -15.81
C SER A 157 -8.02 -6.82 -17.01
N SER A 158 -8.52 -5.60 -16.83
CA SER A 158 -9.09 -4.77 -17.90
C SER A 158 -8.06 -3.87 -18.59
N LEU A 159 -6.81 -3.84 -18.12
CA LEU A 159 -5.75 -3.02 -18.68
C LEU A 159 -5.08 -3.71 -19.88
N PRO A 160 -4.62 -2.96 -20.89
CA PRO A 160 -3.90 -3.54 -22.03
C PRO A 160 -2.65 -4.31 -21.55
N ALA A 161 -2.44 -5.53 -22.04
CA ALA A 161 -1.29 -6.37 -21.71
C ALA A 161 0.08 -5.69 -21.90
N LYS A 162 0.16 -4.70 -22.79
CA LYS A 162 1.37 -3.88 -23.00
C LYS A 162 1.70 -2.97 -21.82
N SER A 163 0.72 -2.62 -21.01
CA SER A 163 0.88 -1.72 -19.84
C SER A 163 1.34 -2.48 -18.60
N ILE A 164 1.28 -3.81 -18.60
CA ILE A 164 1.44 -4.66 -17.42
C ILE A 164 2.24 -5.89 -17.84
N LYS A 165 3.54 -5.91 -17.54
CA LYS A 165 4.39 -7.08 -17.80
C LYS A 165 4.68 -7.81 -16.49
N ASN A 166 4.45 -9.13 -16.46
CA ASN A 166 4.82 -10.02 -15.35
C ASN A 166 4.27 -9.62 -13.97
N ILE A 167 3.00 -9.16 -13.92
CA ILE A 167 2.34 -8.83 -12.65
C ILE A 167 1.59 -10.03 -12.10
N VAL A 168 1.77 -10.28 -10.81
CA VAL A 168 0.89 -11.14 -10.02
C VAL A 168 -0.34 -10.31 -9.63
N ILE A 169 -1.53 -10.74 -10.06
CA ILE A 169 -2.80 -10.09 -9.71
C ILE A 169 -3.66 -11.06 -8.90
N LYS A 170 -4.28 -10.56 -7.84
CA LYS A 170 -5.18 -11.32 -6.97
C LYS A 170 -6.52 -10.60 -6.84
N GLU A 171 -7.58 -11.35 -6.59
CA GLU A 171 -8.93 -10.79 -6.50
C GLU A 171 -9.12 -9.89 -5.26
N ASN A 172 -8.38 -10.13 -4.19
CA ASN A 172 -8.46 -9.35 -2.96
C ASN A 172 -7.15 -9.41 -2.15
N PHE A 173 -7.09 -8.61 -1.10
CA PHE A 173 -5.94 -8.47 -0.23
C PHE A 173 -5.56 -9.78 0.48
N SER A 174 -6.53 -10.58 0.96
CA SER A 174 -6.22 -11.88 1.59
C SER A 174 -5.46 -12.81 0.65
N LEU A 175 -5.91 -12.91 -0.61
CA LEU A 175 -5.25 -13.74 -1.62
C LEU A 175 -3.89 -13.18 -2.03
N ALA A 176 -3.71 -11.86 -2.01
CA ALA A 176 -2.40 -11.24 -2.23
C ALA A 176 -1.42 -11.61 -1.12
N VAL A 177 -1.86 -11.58 0.14
CA VAL A 177 -1.05 -12.01 1.28
C VAL A 177 -0.80 -13.51 1.24
N ASP A 178 -1.77 -14.33 0.85
CA ASP A 178 -1.57 -15.79 0.69
C ASP A 178 -0.47 -16.09 -0.35
N CYS A 179 -0.43 -15.33 -1.44
CA CYS A 179 0.61 -15.43 -2.45
C CYS A 179 1.99 -14.98 -1.90
N LEU A 180 2.03 -13.86 -1.17
CA LEU A 180 3.25 -13.38 -0.52
C LEU A 180 3.85 -14.42 0.44
N MET A 181 3.01 -15.17 1.18
CA MET A 181 3.48 -16.18 2.11
C MET A 181 4.26 -17.33 1.46
N GLN A 182 4.13 -17.50 0.14
CA GLN A 182 4.91 -18.51 -0.61
C GLN A 182 6.37 -18.09 -0.84
N GLU A 183 6.67 -16.79 -0.58
CA GLU A 183 8.02 -16.22 -0.71
C GLU A 183 8.83 -16.27 0.61
N LEU A 184 8.17 -16.63 1.74
CA LEU A 184 8.80 -16.81 3.05
C LEU A 184 9.52 -18.15 3.17
#